data_d04cb9fd837f5a1fbbb0c7bf03bc115d
#
_entry.id   d04cb9fd837f5a1fbbb0c7bf03bc115d
#
_cell.length_a   1.000
_cell.length_b   1.000
_cell.length_c   1.000
_cell.angle_alpha   90.00
_cell.angle_beta   90.00
_cell.angle_gamma   90.00
#
_symmetry.space_group_name_H-M   'P 1'
#
loop_
_entity.id
_entity.type
_entity.pdbx_description
1 polymer ?
#
loop_
_entity_poly.entity_id
_entity_poly.type
_entity_poly.pdbx_seq_one_letter_code
_entity_poly.pdbx_strand_id
1 'polypeptide(L)'
;MTLAVAVSGCATQQDSYGKGTMDDPRYAQLLDLIDKALKADMAVVLVADLMPHASLNDAESMTKWTGNVIFTHEQRPDITFGRKFQNNALQRDKDATYLFKAYEVHILPPGKYLLTGGDDYKLNALLDQVGARSGPEGSGSGANGTAYLSPELYREYYKETNWHEGTTGSQIKTRTVCTAVHRGTGACVSWGEEQYTETTQGSRAGYYEQTDWRDVPAIKVQSRVPPKRALASFTLKGGQFVLSQRVHMKTPSYKYKQSGCRAVDPKKIECPLEDFTVYTRPAPMELTQKLIAQRDLSDAHRQLLSTLQPMQITPLGKQGMEDPIWGVPLSIGNGR
;
A
#
# COMPACT_ATOMS: atom_id res chain seq x y z
N MET A 1 -25.56 -30.50 -8.48
CA MET A 1 -24.64 -29.39 -8.76
C MET A 1 -24.61 -28.51 -7.51
N THR A 2 -23.70 -28.81 -6.59
CA THR A 2 -23.67 -28.23 -5.25
C THR A 2 -22.78 -26.99 -5.33
N LEU A 3 -23.37 -25.80 -5.22
CA LEU A 3 -22.63 -24.56 -5.07
C LEU A 3 -22.12 -24.50 -3.62
N ALA A 4 -20.86 -24.86 -3.41
CA ALA A 4 -20.17 -24.55 -2.18
C ALA A 4 -19.89 -23.04 -2.16
N VAL A 5 -20.67 -22.30 -1.39
CA VAL A 5 -20.31 -20.95 -1.00
C VAL A 5 -19.12 -21.05 -0.05
N ALA A 6 -17.94 -20.87 -0.60
CA ALA A 6 -16.74 -20.73 0.20
C ALA A 6 -16.85 -19.42 0.97
N VAL A 7 -17.07 -19.52 2.27
CA VAL A 7 -16.79 -18.45 3.22
C VAL A 7 -15.28 -18.30 3.22
N SER A 8 -14.76 -17.46 2.33
CA SER A 8 -13.36 -17.08 2.31
C SER A 8 -13.09 -16.15 3.49
N GLY A 9 -12.80 -16.77 4.64
CA GLY A 9 -12.25 -16.07 5.79
C GLY A 9 -10.93 -15.40 5.40
N CYS A 10 -10.57 -14.34 6.08
CA CYS A 10 -9.36 -13.52 5.92
C CYS A 10 -8.00 -14.26 5.99
N ALA A 11 -7.98 -15.58 6.09
CA ALA A 11 -6.79 -16.42 6.01
C ALA A 11 -6.18 -16.49 4.60
N THR A 12 -6.93 -16.12 3.56
CA THR A 12 -6.51 -16.33 2.17
C THR A 12 -5.49 -15.32 1.65
N GLN A 13 -5.23 -14.22 2.37
CA GLN A 13 -4.25 -13.23 1.89
C GLN A 13 -2.80 -13.64 2.20
N GLN A 14 -2.59 -14.44 3.22
CA GLN A 14 -1.27 -15.06 3.49
C GLN A 14 -1.00 -16.19 2.49
N ASP A 15 -2.03 -16.91 2.06
CA ASP A 15 -1.95 -17.95 1.05
C ASP A 15 -1.78 -17.41 -0.37
N SER A 16 -2.12 -16.14 -0.65
CA SER A 16 -1.89 -15.52 -1.96
C SER A 16 -0.39 -15.29 -2.27
N TYR A 17 0.47 -15.34 -1.26
CA TYR A 17 1.93 -15.43 -1.42
C TYR A 17 2.42 -16.89 -1.42
N GLY A 18 1.53 -17.85 -1.21
CA GLY A 18 1.82 -19.26 -1.05
C GLY A 18 1.88 -20.06 -2.35
N LYS A 19 2.34 -21.27 -2.21
CA LYS A 19 2.56 -22.26 -3.27
C LYS A 19 1.37 -22.40 -4.23
N GLY A 20 1.64 -22.37 -5.52
CA GLY A 20 0.80 -23.03 -6.52
C GLY A 20 -0.20 -22.17 -7.27
N THR A 21 -0.20 -20.84 -7.16
CA THR A 21 -0.84 -20.03 -8.17
C THR A 21 0.12 -19.91 -9.36
N MET A 22 -0.31 -20.39 -10.53
CA MET A 22 0.37 -20.09 -11.78
C MET A 22 0.66 -18.61 -11.81
N ASP A 23 1.92 -18.24 -12.03
CA ASP A 23 2.29 -16.84 -12.06
C ASP A 23 1.46 -16.15 -13.13
N ASP A 24 0.87 -15.03 -12.74
CA ASP A 24 0.09 -14.20 -13.64
C ASP A 24 0.94 -13.88 -14.88
N PRO A 25 0.46 -14.17 -16.11
CA PRO A 25 1.23 -13.91 -17.34
C PRO A 25 1.70 -12.46 -17.48
N ARG A 26 1.06 -11.52 -16.76
CA ARG A 26 1.53 -10.13 -16.66
C ARG A 26 2.89 -10.02 -15.99
N TYR A 27 3.26 -10.95 -15.10
CA TYR A 27 4.59 -10.92 -14.47
C TYR A 27 5.70 -11.27 -15.46
N ALA A 28 5.47 -12.23 -16.36
CA ALA A 28 6.43 -12.52 -17.42
C ALA A 28 6.62 -11.32 -18.34
N GLN A 29 5.53 -10.66 -18.77
CA GLN A 29 5.60 -9.44 -19.58
C GLN A 29 6.33 -8.29 -18.86
N LEU A 30 6.11 -8.14 -17.54
CA LEU A 30 6.81 -7.13 -16.74
C LEU A 30 8.30 -7.44 -16.60
N LEU A 31 8.68 -8.71 -16.41
CA LEU A 31 10.09 -9.13 -16.37
C LEU A 31 10.78 -8.92 -17.71
N ASP A 32 10.11 -9.18 -18.83
CA ASP A 32 10.61 -8.87 -20.17
C ASP A 32 10.79 -7.34 -20.36
N LEU A 33 9.89 -6.53 -19.83
CA LEU A 33 10.02 -5.08 -19.86
C LEU A 33 11.21 -4.60 -19.02
N ILE A 34 11.41 -5.20 -17.84
CA ILE A 34 12.58 -4.93 -16.98
C ILE A 34 13.87 -5.26 -17.72
N ASP A 35 13.97 -6.44 -18.33
CA ASP A 35 15.16 -6.85 -19.10
C ASP A 35 15.44 -5.87 -20.26
N LYS A 36 14.43 -5.48 -21.02
CA LYS A 36 14.56 -4.48 -22.08
C LYS A 36 15.03 -3.12 -21.56
N ALA A 37 14.50 -2.67 -20.42
CA ALA A 37 14.90 -1.41 -19.81
C ALA A 37 16.36 -1.42 -19.36
N LEU A 38 16.82 -2.50 -18.75
CA LEU A 38 18.22 -2.68 -18.33
C LEU A 38 19.18 -2.69 -19.55
N LYS A 39 18.80 -3.38 -20.62
CA LYS A 39 19.56 -3.38 -21.90
C LYS A 39 19.56 -2.02 -22.59
N ALA A 40 18.58 -1.17 -22.32
CA ALA A 40 18.52 0.21 -22.81
C ALA A 40 19.22 1.21 -21.87
N ASP A 41 20.12 0.74 -21.00
CA ASP A 41 20.87 1.55 -20.04
C ASP A 41 20.01 2.34 -19.04
N MET A 42 18.79 1.90 -18.81
CA MET A 42 17.94 2.39 -17.72
C MET A 42 18.23 1.61 -16.44
N ALA A 43 17.97 2.22 -15.30
CA ALA A 43 17.99 1.53 -14.02
C ALA A 43 16.57 1.05 -13.66
N VAL A 44 16.47 -0.08 -12.98
CA VAL A 44 15.21 -0.58 -12.46
C VAL A 44 15.27 -0.70 -10.96
N VAL A 45 14.30 -0.09 -10.27
CA VAL A 45 14.19 -0.10 -8.82
C VAL A 45 12.92 -0.85 -8.42
N LEU A 46 13.08 -1.90 -7.63
CA LEU A 46 11.99 -2.55 -6.93
C LEU A 46 11.81 -1.89 -5.55
N VAL A 47 10.60 -1.50 -5.24
CA VAL A 47 10.24 -0.99 -3.91
C VAL A 47 9.33 -2.02 -3.26
N ALA A 48 9.80 -2.63 -2.19
CA ALA A 48 9.00 -3.59 -1.45
C ALA A 48 7.85 -2.89 -0.74
N ASP A 49 6.64 -3.35 -1.03
CA ASP A 49 5.42 -2.90 -0.37
C ASP A 49 5.07 -3.78 0.84
N LEU A 50 6.08 -4.37 1.43
CA LEU A 50 5.95 -5.22 2.60
C LEU A 50 5.98 -4.37 3.85
N MET A 51 4.89 -4.35 4.58
CA MET A 51 4.81 -3.72 5.89
C MET A 51 5.70 -4.46 6.88
N PRO A 52 6.51 -3.77 7.70
CA PRO A 52 7.49 -4.46 8.55
C PRO A 52 6.86 -5.33 9.63
N HIS A 53 5.66 -5.03 10.11
CA HIS A 53 5.01 -5.73 11.23
C HIS A 53 3.48 -5.71 11.20
N ALA A 54 2.85 -5.17 10.17
CA ALA A 54 1.41 -5.25 10.09
C ALA A 54 1.04 -6.68 9.74
N SER A 55 0.31 -7.36 10.61
CA SER A 55 -0.56 -8.40 10.10
C SER A 55 -1.50 -7.73 9.10
N LEU A 56 -1.72 -8.34 7.95
CA LEU A 56 -2.68 -7.84 6.96
C LEU A 56 -4.09 -7.67 7.54
N ASN A 57 -4.32 -8.16 8.74
CA ASN A 57 -5.55 -8.06 9.51
C ASN A 57 -5.58 -6.85 10.46
N ASP A 58 -4.51 -6.08 10.58
CA ASP A 58 -4.48 -4.89 11.41
C ASP A 58 -4.78 -3.64 10.57
N ALA A 59 -6.06 -3.36 10.43
CA ALA A 59 -6.57 -2.18 9.74
C ALA A 59 -6.01 -0.86 10.31
N GLU A 60 -5.78 -0.82 11.61
CA GLU A 60 -5.25 0.38 12.28
C GLU A 60 -3.80 0.63 11.86
N SER A 61 -2.99 -0.39 11.70
CA SER A 61 -1.63 -0.22 11.20
C SER A 61 -1.61 0.13 9.71
N MET A 62 -2.58 -0.33 8.93
CA MET A 62 -2.71 0.06 7.51
C MET A 62 -3.09 1.53 7.33
N THR A 63 -3.93 2.10 8.19
CA THR A 63 -4.32 3.51 8.13
C THR A 63 -3.22 4.47 8.57
N LYS A 64 -2.28 4.02 9.39
CA LYS A 64 -1.14 4.83 9.86
C LYS A 64 -0.03 5.01 8.80
N TRP A 65 -0.10 4.32 7.67
CA TRP A 65 0.93 4.31 6.61
C TRP A 65 0.50 5.11 5.37
N THR A 66 0.00 6.28 5.56
CA THR A 66 -0.66 7.08 4.53
C THR A 66 0.28 7.91 3.66
N GLY A 67 1.56 7.93 3.98
CA GLY A 67 2.49 8.85 3.37
C GLY A 67 3.27 8.29 2.18
N ASN A 68 3.53 9.16 1.20
CA ASN A 68 4.42 8.91 0.07
C ASN A 68 5.74 9.63 0.28
N VAL A 69 6.86 8.96 0.09
CA VAL A 69 8.18 9.61 0.02
C VAL A 69 8.52 9.95 -1.43
N ILE A 70 9.19 11.07 -1.65
CA ILE A 70 9.51 11.58 -2.98
C ILE A 70 11.02 11.79 -3.11
N PHE A 71 11.59 11.10 -4.10
CA PHE A 71 12.94 11.33 -4.57
C PHE A 71 12.90 12.11 -5.88
N THR A 72 13.81 13.05 -6.03
CA THR A 72 13.92 13.90 -7.22
C THR A 72 15.32 13.70 -7.82
N HIS A 73 15.39 13.52 -9.12
CA HIS A 73 16.67 13.44 -9.82
C HIS A 73 17.41 14.78 -9.72
N GLU A 74 18.69 14.75 -9.28
CA GLU A 74 19.44 15.95 -8.93
C GLU A 74 19.59 16.93 -10.11
N GLN A 75 19.82 16.43 -11.32
CA GLN A 75 20.02 17.26 -12.53
C GLN A 75 18.73 17.46 -13.35
N ARG A 76 17.70 16.64 -13.15
CA ARG A 76 16.42 16.69 -13.86
C ARG A 76 15.27 16.67 -12.86
N PRO A 77 14.94 17.82 -12.25
CA PRO A 77 13.96 17.89 -11.16
C PRO A 77 12.52 17.50 -11.57
N ASP A 78 12.25 17.48 -12.87
CA ASP A 78 11.01 16.96 -13.47
C ASP A 78 10.86 15.45 -13.31
N ILE A 79 11.97 14.73 -13.13
CA ILE A 79 11.97 13.29 -12.89
C ILE A 79 11.90 13.04 -11.39
N THR A 80 10.76 12.55 -10.98
CA THR A 80 10.51 12.17 -9.60
C THR A 80 10.16 10.69 -9.50
N PHE A 81 10.56 10.12 -8.40
CA PHE A 81 10.24 8.75 -8.04
C PHE A 81 9.73 8.76 -6.60
N GLY A 82 8.64 8.09 -6.36
CA GLY A 82 8.09 8.06 -5.03
C GLY A 82 7.29 6.78 -4.80
N ARG A 83 7.36 6.28 -3.59
CA ARG A 83 6.48 5.20 -3.17
C ARG A 83 5.06 5.74 -3.06
N LYS A 84 4.16 5.20 -3.87
CA LYS A 84 2.72 5.44 -3.72
C LYS A 84 2.18 4.38 -2.77
N PHE A 85 1.82 4.78 -1.57
CA PHE A 85 1.04 3.92 -0.70
C PHE A 85 -0.40 3.91 -1.21
N GLN A 86 -0.86 2.76 -1.66
CA GLN A 86 -2.26 2.56 -2.00
C GLN A 86 -2.94 1.86 -0.84
N ASN A 87 -3.89 2.52 -0.18
CA ASN A 87 -4.68 1.96 0.91
C ASN A 87 -5.58 0.79 0.49
N ASN A 88 -5.64 0.49 -0.79
CA ASN A 88 -6.52 -0.53 -1.32
C ASN A 88 -5.70 -1.68 -1.90
N ALA A 89 -5.52 -2.73 -1.11
CA ALA A 89 -4.88 -3.97 -1.55
C ALA A 89 -5.53 -4.56 -2.82
N LEU A 90 -6.82 -4.32 -3.03
CA LEU A 90 -7.56 -4.79 -4.20
C LEU A 90 -7.21 -4.02 -5.50
N GLN A 91 -6.72 -2.80 -5.42
CA GLN A 91 -6.27 -2.05 -6.59
C GLN A 91 -4.91 -2.51 -7.11
N ARG A 92 -4.09 -3.13 -6.25
CA ARG A 92 -2.77 -3.66 -6.65
C ARG A 92 -2.84 -4.74 -7.71
N ASP A 93 -3.92 -5.52 -7.73
CA ASP A 93 -4.11 -6.60 -8.69
C ASP A 93 -4.34 -6.14 -10.13
N LYS A 94 -4.71 -4.87 -10.31
CA LYS A 94 -5.02 -4.27 -11.61
C LYS A 94 -3.85 -3.48 -12.19
N ASP A 95 -2.82 -3.24 -11.39
CA ASP A 95 -1.71 -2.37 -11.77
C ASP A 95 -0.53 -3.22 -12.28
N ALA A 96 -0.23 -3.10 -13.57
CA ALA A 96 0.89 -3.81 -14.22
C ALA A 96 2.27 -3.40 -13.68
N THR A 97 2.33 -2.37 -12.84
CA THR A 97 3.57 -1.88 -12.23
C THR A 97 4.01 -2.67 -11.00
N TYR A 98 3.22 -3.65 -10.56
CA TYR A 98 3.54 -4.49 -9.41
C TYR A 98 4.03 -5.88 -9.82
N LEU A 99 5.25 -6.20 -9.44
CA LEU A 99 5.80 -7.55 -9.58
C LEU A 99 5.43 -8.39 -8.35
N PHE A 100 4.82 -9.57 -8.58
CA PHE A 100 4.40 -10.54 -7.55
C PHE A 100 3.49 -9.95 -6.47
N LYS A 101 2.73 -8.90 -6.79
CA LYS A 101 1.86 -8.18 -5.84
C LYS A 101 2.60 -7.61 -4.60
N ALA A 102 3.91 -7.67 -4.59
CA ALA A 102 4.75 -7.32 -3.44
C ALA A 102 5.74 -6.19 -3.73
N TYR A 103 6.04 -5.93 -5.01
CA TYR A 103 7.05 -4.97 -5.40
C TYR A 103 6.51 -3.99 -6.42
N GLU A 104 6.53 -2.72 -6.08
CA GLU A 104 6.34 -1.64 -7.05
C GLU A 104 7.59 -1.52 -7.92
N VAL A 105 7.42 -1.45 -9.24
CA VAL A 105 8.51 -1.43 -10.22
C VAL A 105 8.64 -0.03 -10.81
N HIS A 106 9.84 0.54 -10.71
CA HIS A 106 10.17 1.84 -11.29
C HIS A 106 11.33 1.70 -12.28
N ILE A 107 11.11 2.16 -13.50
CA ILE A 107 12.15 2.27 -14.53
C ILE A 107 12.61 3.72 -14.55
N LEU A 108 13.86 3.95 -14.21
CA LEU A 108 14.41 5.28 -13.96
C LEU A 108 15.68 5.52 -14.79
N PRO A 109 15.92 6.74 -15.27
CA PRO A 109 17.19 7.08 -15.86
C PRO A 109 18.32 7.02 -14.82
N PRO A 110 19.57 6.68 -15.24
CA PRO A 110 20.72 6.73 -14.36
C PRO A 110 20.97 8.14 -13.85
N GLY A 111 21.52 8.26 -12.64
CA GLY A 111 21.82 9.53 -12.01
C GLY A 111 21.68 9.50 -10.50
N LYS A 112 21.92 10.64 -9.88
CA LYS A 112 21.75 10.83 -8.44
C LYS A 112 20.34 11.33 -8.13
N TYR A 113 19.73 10.70 -7.14
CA TYR A 113 18.40 11.02 -6.63
C TYR A 113 18.49 11.51 -5.19
N LEU A 114 17.72 12.54 -4.89
CA LEU A 114 17.66 13.19 -3.58
C LEU A 114 16.28 12.99 -2.97
N LEU A 115 16.20 12.59 -1.72
CA LEU A 115 14.95 12.54 -0.95
C LEU A 115 14.55 13.96 -0.56
N THR A 116 13.64 14.55 -1.35
CA THR A 116 13.27 15.97 -1.29
C THR A 116 11.86 16.20 -0.77
N GLY A 117 11.14 15.17 -0.34
CA GLY A 117 9.82 15.41 0.22
C GLY A 117 9.02 14.16 0.47
N GLY A 118 7.76 14.41 0.79
CA GLY A 118 6.76 13.38 0.98
C GLY A 118 5.37 14.00 1.10
N ASP A 119 4.38 13.16 0.93
CA ASP A 119 2.97 13.52 1.08
C ASP A 119 2.40 12.74 2.27
N ASP A 120 1.74 13.42 3.18
CA ASP A 120 1.11 12.87 4.36
C ASP A 120 -0.31 13.42 4.50
N TYR A 121 -1.10 12.87 5.41
CA TYR A 121 -2.49 13.28 5.60
C TYR A 121 -2.76 13.58 7.07
N LYS A 122 -3.45 14.68 7.32
CA LYS A 122 -4.07 14.98 8.61
C LYS A 122 -5.56 14.66 8.48
N LEU A 123 -5.96 13.53 9.06
CA LEU A 123 -7.34 13.04 8.99
C LEU A 123 -8.27 13.84 9.90
N ASN A 124 -9.56 13.87 9.55
CA ASN A 124 -10.61 14.57 10.29
C ASN A 124 -10.28 16.05 10.54
N ALA A 125 -9.68 16.70 9.54
CA ALA A 125 -9.25 18.09 9.60
C ALA A 125 -9.74 18.87 8.39
N LEU A 126 -10.10 20.12 8.63
CA LEU A 126 -10.54 21.05 7.60
C LEU A 126 -9.50 22.16 7.39
N LEU A 127 -9.35 22.61 6.15
CA LEU A 127 -8.30 23.57 5.77
C LEU A 127 -8.48 24.94 6.44
N ASP A 128 -9.70 25.39 6.70
CA ASP A 128 -10.04 26.63 7.38
C ASP A 128 -9.55 26.66 8.84
N GLN A 129 -9.37 25.50 9.47
CA GLN A 129 -8.83 25.37 10.83
C GLN A 129 -7.33 25.64 10.93
N VAL A 130 -6.63 25.77 9.81
CA VAL A 130 -5.17 26.01 9.81
C VAL A 130 -4.82 27.43 10.24
N GLY A 131 -5.75 28.38 10.12
CA GLY A 131 -5.53 29.77 10.56
C GLY A 131 -4.51 30.53 9.71
N ALA A 132 -4.47 30.29 8.40
CA ALA A 132 -3.57 30.96 7.48
C ALA A 132 -3.92 32.44 7.31
N ARG A 133 -2.91 33.29 7.18
CA ARG A 133 -3.09 34.72 6.86
C ARG A 133 -3.44 34.90 5.39
N SER A 134 -4.37 35.77 5.11
CA SER A 134 -4.69 36.20 3.73
C SER A 134 -3.74 37.33 3.33
N GLY A 135 -3.17 37.25 2.13
CA GLY A 135 -2.39 38.32 1.54
C GLY A 135 -0.91 38.01 1.27
N PRO A 136 -0.18 38.92 0.59
CA PRO A 136 1.21 38.71 0.18
C PRO A 136 2.22 38.75 1.33
N GLU A 137 1.82 39.20 2.51
CA GLU A 137 2.69 39.31 3.68
C GLU A 137 2.81 37.98 4.43
N GLY A 138 3.89 37.32 4.21
CA GLY A 138 4.27 36.07 4.88
C GLY A 138 4.96 35.15 3.88
N SER A 139 6.16 34.71 4.18
CA SER A 139 6.81 33.72 3.34
C SER A 139 6.26 32.35 3.72
N GLY A 140 5.31 31.83 2.96
CA GLY A 140 4.85 30.43 3.09
C GLY A 140 5.98 29.40 2.92
N SER A 141 7.19 29.84 2.56
CA SER A 141 8.38 29.00 2.48
C SER A 141 9.40 29.34 3.57
N GLY A 142 10.07 28.32 4.09
CA GLY A 142 11.12 28.44 5.09
C GLY A 142 12.47 27.93 4.59
N ALA A 143 13.53 28.18 5.38
CA ALA A 143 14.87 27.69 5.07
C ALA A 143 14.96 26.17 4.95
N ASN A 144 14.05 25.45 5.58
CA ASN A 144 13.93 23.98 5.53
C ASN A 144 12.98 23.49 4.43
N GLY A 145 12.26 24.39 3.76
CA GLY A 145 11.30 24.05 2.71
C GLY A 145 9.89 24.53 3.02
N THR A 146 8.93 23.94 2.33
CA THR A 146 7.53 24.33 2.35
C THR A 146 6.64 23.11 2.56
N ALA A 147 5.65 23.25 3.43
CA ALA A 147 4.51 22.35 3.52
C ALA A 147 3.34 22.96 2.74
N TYR A 148 2.86 22.27 1.72
CA TYR A 148 1.67 22.64 0.98
C TYR A 148 0.49 21.86 1.52
N LEU A 149 -0.56 22.56 1.95
CA LEU A 149 -1.75 21.99 2.53
C LEU A 149 -2.92 22.18 1.56
N SER A 150 -3.64 21.11 1.30
CA SER A 150 -4.84 21.14 0.44
C SER A 150 -5.94 20.24 1.03
N PRO A 151 -7.23 20.57 0.85
CA PRO A 151 -8.31 19.72 1.27
C PRO A 151 -8.37 18.48 0.38
N GLU A 152 -8.62 17.35 0.96
CA GLU A 152 -8.79 16.08 0.26
C GLU A 152 -9.80 15.20 1.00
N LEU A 153 -10.37 14.20 0.31
CA LEU A 153 -11.10 13.11 0.92
C LEU A 153 -10.15 11.92 1.04
N TYR A 154 -9.96 11.47 2.26
CA TYR A 154 -9.14 10.32 2.56
C TYR A 154 -10.01 9.10 2.80
N ARG A 155 -9.71 7.99 2.11
CA ARG A 155 -10.44 6.75 2.28
C ARG A 155 -9.87 5.98 3.46
N GLU A 156 -10.59 6.03 4.58
CA GLU A 156 -10.24 5.40 5.84
C GLU A 156 -10.89 4.01 5.95
N TYR A 157 -10.10 3.06 6.46
CA TYR A 157 -10.61 1.76 6.86
C TYR A 157 -11.05 1.82 8.31
N TYR A 158 -12.27 1.44 8.60
CA TYR A 158 -12.80 1.48 9.95
C TYR A 158 -13.44 0.15 10.35
N LYS A 159 -13.49 -0.09 11.66
CA LYS A 159 -14.18 -1.21 12.25
C LYS A 159 -15.43 -0.70 12.93
N GLU A 160 -16.53 -1.36 12.70
CA GLU A 160 -17.81 -1.08 13.32
C GLU A 160 -18.33 -2.36 13.98
N THR A 161 -18.78 -2.26 15.21
CA THR A 161 -19.37 -3.37 15.92
C THR A 161 -20.88 -3.20 15.92
N ASN A 162 -21.54 -3.99 15.09
CA ASN A 162 -22.98 -3.95 14.94
C ASN A 162 -23.64 -5.17 15.54
N TRP A 163 -24.79 -4.95 16.19
CA TRP A 163 -25.64 -6.04 16.62
C TRP A 163 -26.37 -6.62 15.39
N HIS A 164 -26.23 -7.93 15.21
CA HIS A 164 -27.00 -8.67 14.23
C HIS A 164 -27.99 -9.59 14.94
N GLU A 165 -29.25 -9.48 14.57
CA GLU A 165 -30.24 -10.45 14.98
C GLU A 165 -29.92 -11.79 14.33
N GLY A 166 -30.00 -12.86 15.12
CA GLY A 166 -29.76 -14.21 14.59
C GLY A 166 -30.80 -14.55 13.51
N THR A 167 -30.37 -15.08 12.41
CA THR A 167 -31.25 -15.57 11.37
C THR A 167 -31.36 -17.08 11.44
N THR A 168 -32.55 -17.62 11.66
CA THR A 168 -32.86 -19.02 11.37
C THR A 168 -33.43 -19.07 9.98
N GLY A 169 -32.66 -19.60 9.06
CA GLY A 169 -33.14 -19.83 7.70
C GLY A 169 -33.86 -21.19 7.65
N SER A 170 -35.10 -21.21 7.20
CA SER A 170 -35.73 -22.45 6.73
C SER A 170 -36.05 -22.32 5.24
N GLN A 171 -35.60 -23.26 4.46
CA GLN A 171 -35.96 -23.35 3.03
C GLN A 171 -36.85 -24.57 2.82
N ILE A 172 -37.97 -24.38 2.12
CA ILE A 172 -38.78 -25.47 1.63
C ILE A 172 -38.10 -26.01 0.39
N LYS A 173 -37.68 -27.25 0.42
CA LYS A 173 -37.09 -27.96 -0.71
C LYS A 173 -38.00 -29.08 -1.15
N THR A 174 -37.97 -29.38 -2.42
CA THR A 174 -38.70 -30.51 -3.01
C THR A 174 -37.71 -31.60 -3.33
N ARG A 175 -38.04 -32.84 -2.95
CA ARG A 175 -37.32 -34.05 -3.37
C ARG A 175 -38.23 -35.05 -4.02
N THR A 176 -37.71 -35.78 -4.97
CA THR A 176 -38.43 -36.88 -5.59
C THR A 176 -38.35 -38.09 -4.70
N VAL A 177 -39.49 -38.62 -4.31
CA VAL A 177 -39.60 -39.81 -3.49
C VAL A 177 -40.39 -40.90 -4.18
N CYS A 178 -40.08 -42.14 -3.88
CA CYS A 178 -40.85 -43.25 -4.38
C CYS A 178 -42.17 -43.34 -3.63
N THR A 179 -43.29 -43.22 -4.33
CA THR A 179 -44.65 -43.25 -3.75
C THR A 179 -45.31 -44.61 -3.83
N ALA A 180 -44.84 -45.50 -4.70
CA ALA A 180 -45.31 -46.85 -4.76
C ALA A 180 -44.20 -47.84 -5.14
N VAL A 181 -44.17 -49.01 -4.47
CA VAL A 181 -43.14 -50.04 -4.63
C VAL A 181 -43.81 -51.35 -5.12
N HIS A 182 -43.23 -51.96 -6.10
CA HIS A 182 -43.71 -53.29 -6.59
C HIS A 182 -43.46 -54.36 -5.50
N ARG A 183 -44.52 -55.01 -5.04
CA ARG A 183 -44.50 -55.96 -3.89
C ARG A 183 -43.56 -57.17 -4.08
N GLY A 184 -43.25 -57.57 -5.27
CA GLY A 184 -42.42 -58.75 -5.52
C GLY A 184 -40.94 -58.46 -5.76
N THR A 185 -40.59 -57.26 -6.22
CA THR A 185 -39.22 -56.88 -6.61
C THR A 185 -38.62 -55.78 -5.79
N GLY A 186 -39.41 -55.06 -5.01
CA GLY A 186 -38.95 -53.88 -4.26
C GLY A 186 -38.64 -52.66 -5.11
N ALA A 187 -38.83 -52.74 -6.45
CA ALA A 187 -38.56 -51.62 -7.37
C ALA A 187 -39.62 -50.53 -7.23
N CYS A 188 -39.20 -49.27 -7.33
CA CYS A 188 -40.12 -48.15 -7.34
C CYS A 188 -40.91 -48.13 -8.67
N VAL A 189 -42.22 -48.07 -8.59
CA VAL A 189 -43.15 -48.04 -9.75
C VAL A 189 -43.86 -46.71 -9.91
N SER A 190 -43.78 -45.86 -8.92
CA SER A 190 -44.32 -44.49 -9.03
C SER A 190 -43.47 -43.55 -8.21
N TRP A 191 -43.22 -42.39 -8.79
CA TRP A 191 -42.46 -41.31 -8.17
C TRP A 191 -43.37 -40.11 -7.94
N GLY A 192 -43.17 -39.43 -6.81
CA GLY A 192 -43.86 -38.20 -6.46
C GLY A 192 -42.91 -37.19 -5.89
N GLU A 193 -43.37 -35.98 -5.74
CA GLU A 193 -42.61 -34.91 -5.10
C GLU A 193 -43.05 -34.74 -3.64
N GLU A 194 -42.09 -34.70 -2.73
CA GLU A 194 -42.29 -34.41 -1.35
C GLU A 194 -41.60 -33.08 -0.99
N GLN A 195 -42.34 -32.17 -0.39
CA GLN A 195 -41.77 -30.93 0.16
C GLN A 195 -41.30 -31.21 1.56
N TYR A 196 -40.07 -30.80 1.85
CA TYR A 196 -39.51 -30.86 3.20
C TYR A 196 -38.86 -29.54 3.55
N THR A 197 -38.85 -29.22 4.84
CA THR A 197 -38.21 -28.02 5.36
C THR A 197 -36.78 -28.35 5.76
N GLU A 198 -35.83 -27.72 5.10
CA GLU A 198 -34.42 -27.76 5.48
C GLU A 198 -34.11 -26.54 6.36
N THR A 199 -33.73 -26.77 7.61
CA THR A 199 -33.27 -25.71 8.48
C THR A 199 -31.81 -25.43 8.16
N THR A 200 -31.55 -24.31 7.54
CA THR A 200 -30.18 -23.81 7.37
C THR A 200 -29.73 -23.19 8.68
N GLN A 201 -28.51 -23.54 9.11
CA GLN A 201 -27.91 -22.93 10.31
C GLN A 201 -27.68 -21.46 10.00
N GLY A 202 -28.53 -20.59 10.51
CA GLY A 202 -28.41 -19.16 10.41
C GLY A 202 -27.31 -18.60 11.31
N SER A 203 -26.99 -17.32 11.15
CA SER A 203 -26.07 -16.62 12.05
C SER A 203 -26.69 -16.53 13.47
N ARG A 204 -25.88 -16.73 14.50
CA ARG A 204 -26.31 -16.47 15.89
C ARG A 204 -26.49 -14.96 16.08
N ALA A 205 -27.48 -14.58 16.91
CA ALA A 205 -27.59 -13.20 17.38
C ALA A 205 -26.33 -12.82 18.17
N GLY A 206 -25.78 -11.64 17.91
CA GLY A 206 -24.58 -11.19 18.59
C GLY A 206 -24.00 -9.92 17.99
N TYR A 207 -22.97 -9.43 18.65
CA TYR A 207 -22.16 -8.34 18.11
C TYR A 207 -21.11 -8.91 17.16
N TYR A 208 -21.11 -8.39 15.93
CA TYR A 208 -20.13 -8.75 14.92
C TYR A 208 -19.33 -7.52 14.52
N GLU A 209 -18.02 -7.68 14.46
CA GLU A 209 -17.15 -6.67 13.85
C GLU A 209 -17.31 -6.72 12.34
N GLN A 210 -17.77 -5.63 11.78
CA GLN A 210 -17.77 -5.40 10.34
C GLN A 210 -16.72 -4.36 10.02
N THR A 211 -15.98 -4.61 8.98
CA THR A 211 -14.94 -3.71 8.51
C THR A 211 -15.34 -3.17 7.14
N ASP A 212 -15.23 -1.84 6.98
CA ASP A 212 -15.60 -1.18 5.75
C ASP A 212 -14.73 0.06 5.52
N TRP A 213 -14.90 0.69 4.37
CA TRP A 213 -14.19 1.89 3.96
C TRP A 213 -15.13 3.08 3.96
N ARG A 214 -14.67 4.21 4.50
CA ARG A 214 -15.38 5.47 4.42
C ARG A 214 -14.49 6.60 3.99
N ASP A 215 -15.04 7.59 3.33
CA ASP A 215 -14.33 8.81 2.97
C ASP A 215 -14.45 9.81 4.12
N VAL A 216 -13.32 10.26 4.65
CA VAL A 216 -13.24 11.26 5.71
C VAL A 216 -12.58 12.53 5.21
N PRO A 217 -12.99 13.71 5.69
CA PRO A 217 -12.29 14.95 5.38
C PRO A 217 -10.84 14.88 5.87
N ALA A 218 -9.91 15.29 5.04
CA ALA A 218 -8.51 15.31 5.37
C ALA A 218 -7.81 16.54 4.79
N ILE A 219 -6.69 16.90 5.38
CA ILE A 219 -5.74 17.83 4.79
C ILE A 219 -4.58 17.00 4.28
N LYS A 220 -4.35 17.02 2.97
CA LYS A 220 -3.12 16.53 2.37
C LYS A 220 -2.00 17.53 2.64
N VAL A 221 -0.91 17.05 3.19
CA VAL A 221 0.29 17.84 3.50
C VAL A 221 1.43 17.35 2.63
N GLN A 222 1.83 18.19 1.70
CA GLN A 222 2.95 17.90 0.81
C GLN A 222 4.20 18.63 1.30
N SER A 223 5.07 17.92 1.99
CA SER A 223 6.35 18.46 2.43
C SER A 223 7.36 18.46 1.29
N ARG A 224 7.97 19.60 1.02
CA ARG A 224 9.00 19.79 -0.02
C ARG A 224 10.20 20.50 0.58
N VAL A 225 11.36 19.87 0.47
CA VAL A 225 12.63 20.41 0.94
C VAL A 225 13.52 20.75 -0.27
N PRO A 226 14.30 21.84 -0.19
CA PRO A 226 15.23 22.16 -1.27
C PRO A 226 16.35 21.11 -1.35
N PRO A 227 16.98 20.90 -2.52
CA PRO A 227 18.02 19.89 -2.71
C PRO A 227 19.14 19.92 -1.68
N LYS A 228 19.54 21.12 -1.26
CA LYS A 228 20.56 21.32 -0.19
C LYS A 228 20.15 20.84 1.20
N ARG A 229 18.88 20.53 1.39
CA ARG A 229 18.28 20.02 2.64
C ARG A 229 17.71 18.61 2.46
N ALA A 230 18.04 17.94 1.36
CA ALA A 230 17.61 16.58 1.12
C ALA A 230 17.99 15.67 2.31
N LEU A 231 17.08 14.77 2.67
CA LEU A 231 17.28 13.88 3.83
C LEU A 231 18.20 12.72 3.50
N ALA A 232 18.23 12.31 2.25
CA ALA A 232 19.04 11.19 1.79
C ALA A 232 19.32 11.29 0.29
N SER A 233 20.26 10.49 -0.19
CA SER A 233 20.53 10.34 -1.61
C SER A 233 20.88 8.90 -1.96
N PHE A 234 20.73 8.54 -3.22
CA PHE A 234 21.29 7.35 -3.81
C PHE A 234 21.68 7.63 -5.27
N THR A 235 22.51 6.77 -5.84
CA THR A 235 22.93 6.89 -7.24
C THR A 235 22.58 5.60 -7.97
N LEU A 236 21.92 5.73 -9.11
CA LEU A 236 21.61 4.65 -10.03
C LEU A 236 22.57 4.69 -11.22
N LYS A 237 23.08 3.54 -11.60
CA LYS A 237 23.85 3.36 -12.84
C LYS A 237 22.94 2.75 -13.91
N GLY A 238 23.27 3.03 -15.16
CA GLY A 238 22.60 2.36 -16.28
C GLY A 238 22.76 0.84 -16.21
N GLY A 239 21.73 0.11 -16.59
CA GLY A 239 21.67 -1.35 -16.51
C GLY A 239 21.62 -1.91 -15.08
N GLN A 240 21.43 -1.09 -14.05
CA GLN A 240 21.40 -1.53 -12.67
C GLN A 240 20.00 -1.98 -12.24
N PHE A 241 19.89 -3.17 -11.66
CA PHE A 241 18.65 -3.71 -11.08
C PHE A 241 18.77 -3.79 -9.56
N VAL A 242 17.96 -3.01 -8.84
CA VAL A 242 18.10 -2.86 -7.39
C VAL A 242 16.80 -3.01 -6.63
N LEU A 243 16.91 -3.52 -5.40
CA LEU A 243 15.85 -3.50 -4.40
C LEU A 243 16.11 -2.32 -3.45
N SER A 244 15.15 -1.40 -3.38
CA SER A 244 15.23 -0.23 -2.52
C SER A 244 15.26 -0.62 -1.05
N GLN A 245 16.03 0.14 -0.26
CA GLN A 245 15.77 0.22 1.17
C GLN A 245 14.33 0.68 1.40
N ARG A 246 13.74 0.22 2.49
CA ARG A 246 12.41 0.69 2.88
C ARG A 246 12.54 2.10 3.45
N VAL A 247 11.87 3.05 2.79
CA VAL A 247 11.75 4.43 3.26
C VAL A 247 10.28 4.72 3.46
N HIS A 248 9.91 5.14 4.63
CA HIS A 248 8.51 5.36 5.00
C HIS A 248 8.36 6.51 5.98
N MET A 249 7.13 6.97 6.13
CA MET A 249 6.77 8.05 7.05
C MET A 249 5.90 7.51 8.18
N LYS A 250 6.10 8.05 9.37
CA LYS A 250 5.24 7.86 10.55
C LYS A 250 4.42 9.12 10.73
N THR A 251 3.12 9.03 10.59
CA THR A 251 2.21 10.18 10.69
C THR A 251 2.11 10.68 12.14
N PRO A 252 2.25 11.99 12.39
CA PRO A 252 2.63 13.05 11.45
C PRO A 252 4.13 13.06 11.16
N SER A 253 4.50 13.06 9.89
CA SER A 253 5.90 13.07 9.44
C SER A 253 6.50 14.47 9.31
N TYR A 254 5.73 15.51 9.56
CA TYR A 254 6.05 16.90 9.33
C TYR A 254 5.74 17.78 10.53
N LYS A 255 6.48 18.89 10.63
CA LYS A 255 6.15 20.05 11.46
C LYS A 255 6.27 21.31 10.63
N TYR A 256 5.32 22.21 10.77
CA TYR A 256 5.35 23.50 10.09
C TYR A 256 5.00 24.64 11.05
N LYS A 257 5.52 25.83 10.77
CA LYS A 257 5.27 27.03 11.58
C LYS A 257 3.93 27.64 11.20
N GLN A 258 2.92 27.40 12.02
CA GLN A 258 1.54 27.85 11.73
C GLN A 258 1.44 29.37 11.56
N SER A 259 2.17 30.15 12.36
CA SER A 259 2.18 31.63 12.26
C SER A 259 2.74 32.17 10.94
N GLY A 260 3.43 31.34 10.17
CA GLY A 260 3.97 31.68 8.85
C GLY A 260 3.13 31.14 7.68
N CYS A 261 2.01 30.50 7.95
CA CYS A 261 1.15 29.97 6.90
C CYS A 261 0.45 31.09 6.11
N ARG A 262 0.41 30.93 4.80
CA ARG A 262 -0.22 31.85 3.84
C ARG A 262 -1.21 31.10 2.96
N ALA A 263 -2.41 31.63 2.83
CA ALA A 263 -3.37 31.15 1.84
C ALA A 263 -2.95 31.64 0.45
N VAL A 264 -2.68 30.71 -0.46
CA VAL A 264 -2.34 31.01 -1.87
C VAL A 264 -3.61 31.10 -2.69
N ASP A 265 -4.54 30.23 -2.42
CA ASP A 265 -5.88 30.21 -2.96
C ASP A 265 -6.85 29.57 -1.94
N PRO A 266 -8.16 29.57 -2.17
CA PRO A 266 -9.13 28.99 -1.23
C PRO A 266 -8.93 27.52 -0.90
N LYS A 267 -8.18 26.80 -1.73
CA LYS A 267 -7.91 25.34 -1.59
C LYS A 267 -6.44 25.03 -1.33
N LYS A 268 -5.60 26.05 -1.14
CA LYS A 268 -4.17 25.81 -0.94
C LYS A 268 -3.54 26.79 0.06
N ILE A 269 -2.88 26.22 1.05
CA ILE A 269 -2.11 26.96 2.07
C ILE A 269 -0.64 26.54 1.95
N GLU A 270 0.27 27.50 2.02
CA GLU A 270 1.71 27.28 2.13
C GLU A 270 2.18 27.64 3.52
N CYS A 271 2.92 26.74 4.16
CA CYS A 271 3.49 26.93 5.50
C CYS A 271 5.00 26.71 5.47
N PRO A 272 5.80 27.50 6.21
CA PRO A 272 7.21 27.22 6.40
C PRO A 272 7.40 25.87 7.09
N LEU A 273 8.15 24.96 6.45
CA LEU A 273 8.46 23.66 7.02
C LEU A 273 9.52 23.83 8.12
N GLU A 274 9.23 23.33 9.30
CA GLU A 274 10.17 23.30 10.43
C GLU A 274 10.96 21.99 10.45
N ASP A 275 10.25 20.88 10.26
CA ASP A 275 10.84 19.55 10.22
C ASP A 275 10.07 18.63 9.29
N PHE A 276 10.80 17.66 8.73
CA PHE A 276 10.26 16.55 7.96
C PHE A 276 11.08 15.31 8.29
N THR A 277 10.42 14.25 8.71
CA THR A 277 11.06 13.03 9.17
C THR A 277 10.58 11.83 8.39
N VAL A 278 11.52 11.02 7.92
CA VAL A 278 11.29 9.71 7.33
C VAL A 278 12.07 8.66 8.12
N TYR A 279 11.68 7.40 7.97
CA TYR A 279 12.35 6.27 8.60
C TYR A 279 12.91 5.35 7.52
N THR A 280 14.08 4.80 7.76
CA THR A 280 14.74 3.89 6.83
C THR A 280 14.99 2.55 7.47
N ARG A 281 14.80 1.48 6.70
CA ARG A 281 15.16 0.10 7.04
C ARG A 281 15.91 -0.56 5.89
N PRO A 282 16.74 -1.56 6.16
CA PRO A 282 17.41 -2.31 5.11
C PRO A 282 16.46 -2.88 4.06
N ALA A 283 16.95 -3.05 2.84
CA ALA A 283 16.23 -3.76 1.79
C ALA A 283 15.94 -5.20 2.23
N PRO A 284 14.71 -5.71 2.05
CA PRO A 284 14.32 -7.05 2.52
C PRO A 284 14.81 -8.15 1.57
N MET A 285 16.12 -8.22 1.31
CA MET A 285 16.72 -9.12 0.31
C MET A 285 16.42 -10.59 0.58
N GLU A 286 16.55 -11.05 1.82
CA GLU A 286 16.30 -12.46 2.17
C GLU A 286 14.85 -12.88 1.89
N LEU A 287 13.88 -12.03 2.29
CA LEU A 287 12.47 -12.28 2.02
C LEU A 287 12.18 -12.25 0.51
N THR A 288 12.81 -11.33 -0.21
CA THR A 288 12.68 -11.22 -1.67
C THR A 288 13.21 -12.47 -2.36
N GLN A 289 14.37 -12.97 -1.97
CA GLN A 289 14.96 -14.18 -2.52
C GLN A 289 14.09 -15.42 -2.23
N LYS A 290 13.54 -15.54 -1.03
CA LYS A 290 12.59 -16.61 -0.69
C LYS A 290 11.33 -16.54 -1.56
N LEU A 291 10.77 -15.34 -1.78
CA LEU A 291 9.61 -15.15 -2.61
C LEU A 291 9.90 -15.53 -4.08
N ILE A 292 11.03 -15.10 -4.63
CA ILE A 292 11.44 -15.43 -5.99
C ILE A 292 11.63 -16.95 -6.16
N ALA A 293 12.24 -17.61 -5.18
CA ALA A 293 12.49 -19.07 -5.21
C ALA A 293 11.19 -19.90 -5.23
N GLN A 294 10.08 -19.33 -4.75
CA GLN A 294 8.76 -20.00 -4.72
C GLN A 294 7.98 -19.84 -6.04
N ARG A 295 8.49 -19.04 -7.00
CA ARG A 295 7.81 -18.74 -8.24
C ARG A 295 8.18 -19.72 -9.34
N ASP A 296 7.20 -20.03 -10.18
CA ASP A 296 7.43 -20.80 -11.43
C ASP A 296 7.84 -19.82 -12.54
N LEU A 297 9.16 -19.68 -12.70
CA LEU A 297 9.80 -18.73 -13.61
C LEU A 297 10.63 -19.44 -14.66
N SER A 298 10.73 -18.89 -15.85
CA SER A 298 11.69 -19.32 -16.86
C SER A 298 13.14 -19.11 -16.38
N ASP A 299 14.08 -19.86 -16.92
CA ASP A 299 15.50 -19.72 -16.58
C ASP A 299 16.02 -18.30 -16.87
N ALA A 300 15.57 -17.68 -17.96
CA ALA A 300 15.92 -16.31 -18.30
C ALA A 300 15.44 -15.31 -17.22
N HIS A 301 14.21 -15.46 -16.73
CA HIS A 301 13.68 -14.62 -15.67
C HIS A 301 14.35 -14.88 -14.32
N ARG A 302 14.72 -16.13 -14.00
CA ARG A 302 15.52 -16.45 -12.82
C ARG A 302 16.89 -15.79 -12.89
N GLN A 303 17.55 -15.86 -14.04
CA GLN A 303 18.83 -15.22 -14.25
C GLN A 303 18.73 -13.70 -14.08
N LEU A 304 17.70 -13.06 -14.68
CA LEU A 304 17.44 -11.64 -14.50
C LEU A 304 17.27 -11.28 -13.03
N LEU A 305 16.42 -11.98 -12.30
CA LEU A 305 16.17 -11.72 -10.88
C LEU A 305 17.35 -12.02 -9.97
N SER A 306 18.29 -12.89 -10.40
CA SER A 306 19.54 -13.14 -9.68
C SER A 306 20.51 -11.95 -9.71
N THR A 307 20.35 -11.03 -10.65
CA THR A 307 21.15 -9.79 -10.73
C THR A 307 20.67 -8.70 -9.77
N LEU A 308 19.54 -8.91 -9.09
CA LEU A 308 18.97 -7.95 -8.14
C LEU A 308 19.94 -7.70 -6.97
N GLN A 309 20.25 -6.44 -6.72
CA GLN A 309 21.15 -6.00 -5.67
C GLN A 309 20.44 -5.08 -4.68
N PRO A 310 20.86 -5.04 -3.40
CA PRO A 310 20.32 -4.05 -2.46
C PRO A 310 20.78 -2.65 -2.86
N MET A 311 19.81 -1.72 -2.95
CA MET A 311 20.13 -0.30 -3.10
C MET A 311 20.53 0.27 -1.73
N GLN A 312 21.63 1.02 -1.70
CA GLN A 312 22.06 1.73 -0.51
C GLN A 312 21.69 3.21 -0.60
N ILE A 313 21.01 3.69 0.42
CA ILE A 313 20.67 5.10 0.58
C ILE A 313 21.71 5.73 1.50
N THR A 314 22.31 6.83 1.05
CA THR A 314 23.24 7.63 1.85
C THR A 314 22.46 8.68 2.62
N PRO A 315 22.43 8.65 3.96
CA PRO A 315 21.81 9.68 4.77
C PRO A 315 22.52 11.03 4.58
N LEU A 316 21.74 12.09 4.40
CA LEU A 316 22.22 13.49 4.33
C LEU A 316 21.65 14.33 5.48
N GLY A 317 20.47 13.96 5.97
CA GLY A 317 19.82 14.56 7.12
C GLY A 317 20.38 14.07 8.46
N LYS A 318 19.84 14.60 9.53
CA LYS A 318 20.18 14.17 10.88
C LYS A 318 19.60 12.79 11.15
N GLN A 319 20.45 11.87 11.56
CA GLN A 319 20.02 10.55 12.04
C GLN A 319 19.66 10.62 13.52
N GLY A 320 18.53 10.00 13.87
CA GLY A 320 18.15 9.80 15.27
C GLY A 320 18.43 8.38 15.73
N MET A 321 18.00 8.09 16.96
CA MET A 321 18.08 6.76 17.53
C MET A 321 17.10 5.83 16.80
N GLU A 322 17.52 4.60 16.53
CA GLU A 322 16.68 3.62 15.84
C GLU A 322 15.42 3.31 16.63
N ASP A 323 14.28 3.42 15.96
CA ASP A 323 12.98 2.96 16.46
C ASP A 323 12.84 1.46 16.08
N PRO A 324 12.55 0.56 17.04
CA PRO A 324 12.48 -0.86 16.78
C PRO A 324 11.41 -1.26 15.75
N ILE A 325 10.35 -0.44 15.61
CA ILE A 325 9.25 -0.67 14.67
C ILE A 325 9.52 0.04 13.34
N TRP A 326 9.96 1.29 13.38
CA TRP A 326 10.05 2.16 12.22
C TRP A 326 11.44 2.16 11.58
N GLY A 327 12.49 1.87 12.32
CA GLY A 327 13.89 1.89 11.86
C GLY A 327 14.58 3.22 12.19
N VAL A 328 15.61 3.59 11.42
CA VAL A 328 16.41 4.77 11.66
C VAL A 328 15.70 6.01 11.13
N PRO A 329 15.36 7.01 12.00
CA PRO A 329 14.77 8.25 11.54
C PRO A 329 15.83 9.14 10.88
N LEU A 330 15.42 9.76 9.77
CA LEU A 330 16.14 10.82 9.08
C LEU A 330 15.29 12.07 9.09
N SER A 331 15.80 13.17 9.66
CA SER A 331 15.10 14.45 9.73
C SER A 331 15.90 15.57 9.09
N ILE A 332 15.22 16.67 8.77
CA ILE A 332 15.89 17.91 8.36
C ILE A 332 16.68 18.41 9.57
N GLY A 333 17.99 18.24 9.56
CA GLY A 333 18.81 18.82 10.63
C GLY A 333 18.62 20.32 10.71
N ASN A 334 18.40 20.86 11.91
CA ASN A 334 18.62 22.28 12.13
C ASN A 334 20.08 22.55 11.74
N GLY A 335 20.28 23.14 10.54
CA GLY A 335 21.59 23.50 10.09
C GLY A 335 22.24 24.39 11.15
N ARG A 336 23.36 23.94 11.66
CA ARG A 336 24.28 24.78 12.46
C ARG A 336 24.85 25.84 11.54
#